data_d349c102065f3b4de96cf8bce7cb5835
#
_entry.id   d349c102065f3b4de96cf8bce7cb5835
#
_cell.length_a   1.000
_cell.length_b   1.000
_cell.length_c   1.000
_cell.angle_alpha   90.00
_cell.angle_beta   90.00
_cell.angle_gamma   90.00
#
_symmetry.space_group_name_H-M   'P 1'
#
loop_
_entity.id
_entity.type
_entity.pdbx_description
1 polymer ?
#
loop_
_entity_poly.entity_id
_entity_poly.type
_entity_poly.pdbx_seq_one_letter_code
_entity_poly.pdbx_strand_id
1 'polypeptide(L)'
;MGLYEVVLVATDLSDAADEALRVAHELAGADKKLVVCHVVHEILRASPLFPQAVQADMEAVIHAESRAAAAVEDRVKALTGRAANDFDIRIESGAADGAILRVAEEVQATLIVTASRGLSGIVRLLLGSVAERIVRYGHCSVYIARPQTKTNKILVATDLSDSSLPAVSAAAEVAKKNSAELVVLFALDVMPSPAMGLTVPFGGVPIVPPPELIEQMRVGARAGLDAIVERLGIKAETRVIEGDAAATIIRTAETLGADLVVIGTHGRTGIARVALGSVAEKVARSAHASVLVVRSTPASA
;
A
#
# COMPACT_ATOMS: atom_id res chain seq x y z
N MET A 1 -9.31 -11.38 -15.59
CA MET A 1 -10.04 -11.07 -14.36
C MET A 1 -9.20 -10.02 -13.63
N GLY A 2 -9.74 -8.84 -13.32
CA GLY A 2 -8.92 -7.75 -12.75
C GLY A 2 -8.50 -8.08 -11.32
N LEU A 3 -7.34 -7.58 -10.92
CA LEU A 3 -6.70 -7.85 -9.63
C LEU A 3 -7.60 -7.47 -8.43
N TYR A 4 -8.43 -6.45 -8.58
CA TYR A 4 -9.26 -5.88 -7.53
C TYR A 4 -10.70 -5.71 -7.99
N GLU A 5 -11.67 -6.22 -7.22
CA GLU A 5 -13.10 -6.17 -7.56
C GLU A 5 -13.78 -4.91 -7.01
N VAL A 6 -13.40 -4.49 -5.81
CA VAL A 6 -13.90 -3.30 -5.13
C VAL A 6 -12.71 -2.45 -4.71
N VAL A 7 -12.59 -1.27 -5.31
CA VAL A 7 -11.54 -0.29 -5.00
C VAL A 7 -12.13 0.83 -4.17
N LEU A 8 -11.64 0.98 -2.94
CA LEU A 8 -11.97 2.11 -2.08
C LEU A 8 -10.83 3.12 -2.13
N VAL A 9 -11.15 4.38 -2.38
CA VAL A 9 -10.18 5.47 -2.28
C VAL A 9 -10.55 6.45 -1.18
N ALA A 10 -9.58 6.77 -0.34
CA ALA A 10 -9.73 7.79 0.69
C ALA A 10 -9.26 9.15 0.17
N THR A 11 -10.08 10.19 0.34
CA THR A 11 -9.76 11.55 -0.08
C THR A 11 -10.06 12.56 1.03
N ASP A 12 -9.15 13.52 1.19
CA ASP A 12 -9.35 14.73 2.00
C ASP A 12 -9.51 15.97 1.11
N LEU A 13 -9.73 15.76 -0.20
CA LEU A 13 -9.83 16.79 -1.23
C LEU A 13 -8.56 17.63 -1.44
N SER A 14 -7.43 17.20 -0.92
CA SER A 14 -6.12 17.82 -1.19
C SER A 14 -5.58 17.41 -2.56
N ASP A 15 -4.65 18.19 -3.10
CA ASP A 15 -3.95 17.86 -4.36
C ASP A 15 -3.19 16.51 -4.25
N ALA A 16 -2.74 16.16 -3.06
CA ALA A 16 -2.11 14.85 -2.83
C ALA A 16 -3.11 13.70 -2.94
N ALA A 17 -4.38 13.91 -2.53
CA ALA A 17 -5.44 12.92 -2.67
C ALA A 17 -5.93 12.78 -4.11
N ASP A 18 -5.71 13.77 -4.97
CA ASP A 18 -6.03 13.66 -6.40
C ASP A 18 -5.27 12.53 -7.08
N GLU A 19 -4.02 12.32 -6.71
CA GLU A 19 -3.24 11.22 -7.26
C GLU A 19 -3.82 9.87 -6.82
N ALA A 20 -4.27 9.76 -5.57
CA ALA A 20 -4.97 8.56 -5.10
C ALA A 20 -6.26 8.32 -5.90
N LEU A 21 -7.02 9.37 -6.20
CA LEU A 21 -8.24 9.28 -7.03
C LEU A 21 -7.92 8.82 -8.46
N ARG A 22 -6.87 9.35 -9.11
CA ARG A 22 -6.45 8.92 -10.45
C ARG A 22 -6.04 7.45 -10.45
N VAL A 23 -5.18 7.05 -9.52
CA VAL A 23 -4.72 5.66 -9.38
C VAL A 23 -5.89 4.72 -9.12
N ALA A 24 -6.82 5.08 -8.23
CA ALA A 24 -8.00 4.27 -7.94
C ALA A 24 -8.89 4.09 -9.18
N HIS A 25 -9.10 5.16 -9.93
CA HIS A 25 -9.83 5.12 -11.20
C HIS A 25 -9.16 4.18 -12.21
N GLU A 26 -7.84 4.30 -12.39
CA GLU A 26 -7.08 3.45 -13.30
C GLU A 26 -7.14 1.97 -12.90
N LEU A 27 -6.98 1.67 -11.59
CA LEU A 27 -7.01 0.30 -11.09
C LEU A 27 -8.40 -0.32 -11.15
N ALA A 28 -9.45 0.45 -10.84
CA ALA A 28 -10.83 -0.01 -10.98
C ALA A 28 -11.22 -0.22 -12.44
N GLY A 29 -10.71 0.59 -13.38
CA GLY A 29 -11.17 0.55 -14.77
C GLY A 29 -12.67 0.88 -14.89
N ALA A 30 -13.30 0.52 -16.01
CA ALA A 30 -14.71 0.77 -16.24
C ALA A 30 -15.63 -0.27 -15.54
N ASP A 31 -15.13 -1.49 -15.32
CA ASP A 31 -15.94 -2.65 -14.95
C ASP A 31 -15.97 -2.95 -13.45
N LYS A 32 -15.21 -2.20 -12.64
CA LYS A 32 -15.07 -2.47 -11.21
C LYS A 32 -15.71 -1.39 -10.36
N LYS A 33 -16.16 -1.79 -9.18
CA LYS A 33 -16.77 -0.88 -8.22
C LYS A 33 -15.72 0.07 -7.65
N LEU A 34 -15.94 1.37 -7.82
CA LEU A 34 -15.16 2.43 -7.19
C LEU A 34 -15.97 3.06 -6.06
N VAL A 35 -15.41 3.07 -4.86
CA VAL A 35 -15.99 3.72 -3.68
C VAL A 35 -15.08 4.85 -3.25
N VAL A 36 -15.60 6.05 -3.13
CA VAL A 36 -14.84 7.23 -2.69
C VAL A 36 -15.27 7.58 -1.28
N CYS A 37 -14.34 7.50 -0.34
CA CYS A 37 -14.58 7.80 1.07
C CYS A 37 -13.94 9.13 1.46
N HIS A 38 -14.75 10.05 1.96
CA HIS A 38 -14.31 11.30 2.56
C HIS A 38 -14.76 11.36 4.01
N VAL A 39 -13.85 11.78 4.91
CA VAL A 39 -14.16 11.87 6.34
C VAL A 39 -14.16 13.34 6.74
N VAL A 40 -15.32 13.82 7.17
CA VAL A 40 -15.45 15.17 7.75
C VAL A 40 -15.03 15.14 9.21
N HIS A 41 -14.20 16.09 9.60
CA HIS A 41 -13.87 16.24 11.02
C HIS A 41 -15.13 16.67 11.79
N GLU A 42 -15.42 15.98 12.88
CA GLU A 42 -16.44 16.44 13.85
C GLU A 42 -16.00 17.79 14.44
N ILE A 43 -16.53 18.87 13.89
CA ILE A 43 -16.25 20.22 14.40
C ILE A 43 -17.04 20.51 15.68
N LEU A 44 -18.12 19.76 15.94
CA LEU A 44 -19.05 19.99 17.06
C LEU A 44 -19.42 18.66 17.71
N ARG A 45 -18.87 18.38 18.87
CA ARG A 45 -19.52 17.51 19.85
C ARG A 45 -20.42 18.39 20.67
N ALA A 46 -21.73 18.40 20.34
CA ALA A 46 -22.73 19.05 21.18
C ALA A 46 -22.55 18.59 22.63
N SER A 47 -22.37 19.53 23.54
CA SER A 47 -22.32 19.20 24.95
C SER A 47 -23.68 18.61 25.36
N PRO A 48 -23.73 17.45 26.03
CA PRO A 48 -24.99 16.86 26.49
C PRO A 48 -25.81 17.79 27.40
N LEU A 49 -25.21 18.90 27.82
CA LEU A 49 -25.83 19.89 28.70
C LEU A 49 -26.76 20.90 27.97
N PHE A 50 -26.73 20.94 26.63
CA PHE A 50 -27.52 21.89 25.86
C PHE A 50 -28.32 21.23 24.72
N PRO A 51 -29.50 20.64 25.00
CA PRO A 51 -30.33 19.94 24.01
C PRO A 51 -30.75 20.79 22.80
N GLN A 52 -30.90 22.10 22.97
CA GLN A 52 -31.29 23.00 21.87
C GLN A 52 -30.13 23.25 20.88
N ALA A 53 -28.88 23.13 21.33
CA ALA A 53 -27.73 23.19 20.46
C ALA A 53 -27.63 21.95 19.57
N VAL A 54 -28.12 20.80 20.00
CA VAL A 54 -28.10 19.52 19.26
C VAL A 54 -28.86 19.60 17.92
N GLN A 55 -29.98 20.32 17.89
CA GLN A 55 -30.82 20.42 16.68
C GLN A 55 -30.15 21.32 15.61
N ALA A 56 -29.60 22.46 16.03
CA ALA A 56 -28.83 23.34 15.14
C ALA A 56 -27.55 22.66 14.64
N ASP A 57 -26.90 21.85 15.50
CA ASP A 57 -25.71 21.09 15.15
C ASP A 57 -26.05 19.97 14.16
N MET A 58 -27.20 19.30 14.27
CA MET A 58 -27.63 18.26 13.31
C MET A 58 -27.86 18.84 11.92
N GLU A 59 -28.52 19.99 11.79
CA GLU A 59 -28.72 20.65 10.50
C GLU A 59 -27.37 21.09 9.90
N ALA A 60 -26.46 21.61 10.71
CA ALA A 60 -25.12 22.00 10.27
C ALA A 60 -24.31 20.79 9.79
N VAL A 61 -24.42 19.65 10.46
CA VAL A 61 -23.77 18.38 10.05
C VAL A 61 -24.34 17.90 8.72
N ILE A 62 -25.67 17.82 8.56
CA ILE A 62 -26.31 17.40 7.30
C ILE A 62 -25.90 18.32 6.14
N HIS A 63 -25.84 19.63 6.37
CA HIS A 63 -25.36 20.57 5.37
C HIS A 63 -23.87 20.43 5.05
N ALA A 64 -23.06 20.09 6.06
CA ALA A 64 -21.63 19.84 5.85
C ALA A 64 -21.40 18.55 5.04
N GLU A 65 -22.11 17.48 5.35
CA GLU A 65 -22.06 16.21 4.63
C GLU A 65 -22.53 16.37 3.18
N SER A 66 -23.64 17.07 2.94
CA SER A 66 -24.14 17.33 1.58
C SER A 66 -23.17 18.15 0.75
N ARG A 67 -22.54 19.17 1.33
CA ARG A 67 -21.48 19.96 0.65
C ARG A 67 -20.24 19.14 0.39
N ALA A 68 -19.83 18.30 1.32
CA ALA A 68 -18.70 17.40 1.15
C ALA A 68 -18.95 16.39 0.03
N ALA A 69 -20.15 15.80 -0.02
CA ALA A 69 -20.54 14.88 -1.08
C ALA A 69 -20.49 15.55 -2.48
N ALA A 70 -21.05 16.76 -2.61
CA ALA A 70 -20.99 17.52 -3.86
C ALA A 70 -19.54 17.84 -4.26
N ALA A 71 -18.71 18.27 -3.32
CA ALA A 71 -17.31 18.57 -3.59
C ALA A 71 -16.52 17.32 -4.02
N VAL A 72 -16.77 16.16 -3.40
CA VAL A 72 -16.17 14.87 -3.81
C VAL A 72 -16.63 14.50 -5.21
N GLU A 73 -17.92 14.60 -5.49
CA GLU A 73 -18.49 14.26 -6.80
C GLU A 73 -17.87 15.13 -7.91
N ASP A 74 -17.82 16.45 -7.71
CA ASP A 74 -17.22 17.37 -8.66
C ASP A 74 -15.72 17.09 -8.87
N ARG A 75 -14.98 16.78 -7.79
CA ARG A 75 -13.56 16.46 -7.88
C ARG A 75 -13.31 15.16 -8.64
N VAL A 76 -14.10 14.10 -8.37
CA VAL A 76 -14.00 12.83 -9.09
C VAL A 76 -14.33 13.01 -10.58
N LYS A 77 -15.42 13.70 -10.91
CA LYS A 77 -15.77 14.00 -12.30
C LYS A 77 -14.67 14.76 -13.03
N ALA A 78 -14.12 15.80 -12.40
CA ALA A 78 -13.06 16.62 -12.99
C ALA A 78 -11.77 15.82 -13.25
N LEU A 79 -11.41 14.90 -12.37
CA LEU A 79 -10.16 14.14 -12.46
C LEU A 79 -10.25 12.89 -13.33
N THR A 80 -11.42 12.23 -13.38
CA THR A 80 -11.56 10.91 -13.97
C THR A 80 -12.51 10.86 -15.16
N GLY A 81 -13.34 11.88 -15.36
CA GLY A 81 -14.39 11.90 -16.37
C GLY A 81 -15.56 10.95 -16.09
N ARG A 82 -15.60 10.28 -14.91
CA ARG A 82 -16.70 9.36 -14.55
C ARG A 82 -18.01 10.13 -14.34
N ALA A 83 -19.12 9.53 -14.75
CA ALA A 83 -20.45 10.03 -14.40
C ALA A 83 -20.76 9.72 -12.91
N ALA A 84 -21.70 10.47 -12.32
CA ALA A 84 -22.07 10.32 -10.89
C ALA A 84 -22.50 8.89 -10.51
N ASN A 85 -23.06 8.14 -11.46
CA ASN A 85 -23.54 6.77 -11.21
C ASN A 85 -22.44 5.70 -11.34
N ASP A 86 -21.21 6.08 -11.72
CA ASP A 86 -20.11 5.15 -11.98
C ASP A 86 -19.23 4.94 -10.73
N PHE A 87 -19.59 5.56 -9.62
CA PHE A 87 -18.88 5.41 -8.33
C PHE A 87 -19.82 5.71 -7.15
N ASP A 88 -19.51 5.08 -6.01
CA ASP A 88 -20.22 5.31 -4.76
C ASP A 88 -19.47 6.34 -3.91
N ILE A 89 -20.19 7.28 -3.30
CA ILE A 89 -19.63 8.24 -2.34
C ILE A 89 -20.02 7.82 -0.93
N ARG A 90 -19.05 7.83 -0.02
CA ARG A 90 -19.21 7.63 1.41
C ARG A 90 -18.67 8.85 2.14
N ILE A 91 -19.55 9.58 2.79
CA ILE A 91 -19.19 10.67 3.69
C ILE A 91 -19.32 10.13 5.11
N GLU A 92 -18.22 10.17 5.82
CA GLU A 92 -18.11 9.64 7.17
C GLU A 92 -17.69 10.74 8.14
N SER A 93 -17.89 10.51 9.43
CA SER A 93 -17.46 11.42 10.48
C SER A 93 -16.58 10.72 11.51
N GLY A 94 -15.72 11.48 12.20
CA GLY A 94 -14.87 10.99 13.27
C GLY A 94 -13.41 10.79 12.91
N ALA A 95 -12.77 9.77 13.47
CA ALA A 95 -11.35 9.46 13.20
C ALA A 95 -11.20 8.86 11.81
N ALA A 96 -10.44 9.53 10.93
CA ALA A 96 -10.35 9.22 9.52
C ALA A 96 -9.89 7.76 9.25
N ASP A 97 -8.87 7.29 9.96
CA ASP A 97 -8.36 5.93 9.81
C ASP A 97 -9.42 4.87 10.17
N GLY A 98 -10.11 5.06 11.30
CA GLY A 98 -11.16 4.14 11.74
C GLY A 98 -12.38 4.14 10.83
N ALA A 99 -12.80 5.31 10.34
CA ALA A 99 -13.93 5.44 9.42
C ALA A 99 -13.61 4.77 8.06
N ILE A 100 -12.44 5.03 7.49
CA ILE A 100 -12.02 4.43 6.22
C ILE A 100 -11.93 2.90 6.33
N LEU A 101 -11.36 2.37 7.42
CA LEU A 101 -11.26 0.93 7.64
C LEU A 101 -12.63 0.28 7.78
N ARG A 102 -13.56 0.90 8.52
CA ARG A 102 -14.93 0.42 8.66
C ARG A 102 -15.65 0.39 7.30
N VAL A 103 -15.59 1.48 6.53
CA VAL A 103 -16.18 1.51 5.19
C VAL A 103 -15.57 0.44 4.28
N ALA A 104 -14.24 0.24 4.36
CA ALA A 104 -13.57 -0.80 3.58
C ALA A 104 -14.13 -2.21 3.89
N GLU A 105 -14.38 -2.51 5.16
CA GLU A 105 -15.01 -3.76 5.60
C GLU A 105 -16.47 -3.87 5.13
N GLU A 106 -17.27 -2.80 5.29
CA GLU A 106 -18.67 -2.77 4.86
C GLU A 106 -18.84 -3.02 3.36
N VAL A 107 -18.00 -2.40 2.54
CA VAL A 107 -18.08 -2.55 1.07
C VAL A 107 -17.30 -3.76 0.55
N GLN A 108 -16.66 -4.52 1.43
CA GLN A 108 -15.78 -5.65 1.09
C GLN A 108 -14.68 -5.23 0.11
N ALA A 109 -14.01 -4.12 0.40
CA ALA A 109 -12.95 -3.60 -0.44
C ALA A 109 -11.82 -4.63 -0.60
N THR A 110 -11.37 -4.83 -1.83
CA THR A 110 -10.21 -5.68 -2.14
C THR A 110 -8.92 -4.87 -2.26
N LEU A 111 -9.07 -3.54 -2.42
CA LEU A 111 -7.98 -2.58 -2.43
C LEU A 111 -8.43 -1.29 -1.75
N ILE A 112 -7.60 -0.75 -0.85
CA ILE A 112 -7.71 0.63 -0.37
C ILE A 112 -6.62 1.46 -1.04
N VAL A 113 -6.99 2.60 -1.65
CA VAL A 113 -6.06 3.57 -2.19
C VAL A 113 -6.07 4.81 -1.31
N THR A 114 -4.90 5.26 -0.90
CA THR A 114 -4.75 6.46 -0.07
C THR A 114 -3.55 7.27 -0.53
N ALA A 115 -3.60 8.60 -0.36
CA ALA A 115 -2.42 9.41 -0.55
C ALA A 115 -1.41 9.16 0.57
N SER A 116 -0.14 9.35 0.26
CA SER A 116 0.92 9.25 1.28
C SER A 116 0.79 10.34 2.36
N ARG A 117 0.09 11.45 2.07
CA ARG A 117 -0.16 12.60 2.95
C ARG A 117 -1.50 13.25 2.62
N GLY A 118 -2.04 14.00 3.59
CA GLY A 118 -3.20 14.86 3.42
C GLY A 118 -2.82 16.33 3.54
N LEU A 119 -3.81 17.16 3.89
CA LEU A 119 -3.71 18.63 4.01
C LEU A 119 -2.57 19.14 4.93
N SER A 120 -2.10 18.33 5.89
CA SER A 120 -1.11 18.72 6.89
C SER A 120 0.35 18.45 6.51
N GLY A 121 0.64 18.07 5.27
CA GLY A 121 1.94 17.55 4.82
C GLY A 121 3.11 18.52 4.85
N ILE A 122 3.92 18.52 5.90
CA ILE A 122 5.08 19.42 6.09
C ILE A 122 6.40 18.84 5.55
N VAL A 123 6.56 17.53 5.40
CA VAL A 123 7.82 16.91 4.97
C VAL A 123 7.60 15.89 3.85
N ARG A 124 8.38 16.01 2.77
CA ARG A 124 8.21 15.22 1.52
C ARG A 124 8.42 13.70 1.64
N LEU A 125 8.89 13.18 2.78
CA LEU A 125 9.37 11.81 2.94
C LEU A 125 8.64 10.96 4.00
N LEU A 126 7.63 11.49 4.69
CA LEU A 126 6.97 10.75 5.76
C LEU A 126 5.57 10.32 5.36
N LEU A 127 5.22 9.08 5.69
CA LEU A 127 3.86 8.56 5.59
C LEU A 127 2.97 9.25 6.63
N GLY A 128 1.80 9.74 6.21
CA GLY A 128 0.82 10.33 7.13
C GLY A 128 0.22 9.30 8.09
N SER A 129 -0.19 9.76 9.27
CA SER A 129 -0.73 8.88 10.33
C SER A 129 -1.95 8.06 9.88
N VAL A 130 -2.83 8.63 9.07
CA VAL A 130 -3.99 7.93 8.51
C VAL A 130 -3.54 6.80 7.56
N ALA A 131 -2.66 7.12 6.60
CA ALA A 131 -2.14 6.12 5.67
C ALA A 131 -1.35 5.01 6.40
N GLU A 132 -0.54 5.35 7.41
CA GLU A 132 0.19 4.37 8.23
C GLU A 132 -0.78 3.40 8.93
N ARG A 133 -1.85 3.91 9.53
CA ARG A 133 -2.86 3.07 10.21
C ARG A 133 -3.65 2.22 9.22
N ILE A 134 -4.00 2.76 8.05
CA ILE A 134 -4.67 1.99 6.99
C ILE A 134 -3.79 0.82 6.53
N VAL A 135 -2.50 1.04 6.29
CA VAL A 135 -1.56 -0.03 5.91
C VAL A 135 -1.43 -1.08 7.00
N ARG A 136 -1.40 -0.66 8.26
CA ARG A 136 -1.24 -1.57 9.40
C ARG A 136 -2.48 -2.40 9.67
N TYR A 137 -3.66 -1.81 9.61
CA TYR A 137 -4.91 -2.43 10.06
C TYR A 137 -5.87 -2.81 8.95
N GLY A 138 -5.65 -2.39 7.70
CA GLY A 138 -6.50 -2.76 6.57
C GLY A 138 -6.58 -4.27 6.38
N HIS A 139 -7.77 -4.80 6.13
CA HIS A 139 -8.00 -6.23 5.89
C HIS A 139 -7.59 -6.66 4.48
N CYS A 140 -7.44 -5.73 3.55
CA CYS A 140 -7.11 -5.95 2.14
C CYS A 140 -5.80 -5.25 1.74
N SER A 141 -5.41 -5.38 0.47
CA SER A 141 -4.24 -4.68 -0.07
C SER A 141 -4.39 -3.17 0.02
N VAL A 142 -3.26 -2.45 0.17
CA VAL A 142 -3.24 -0.99 0.30
C VAL A 142 -2.27 -0.39 -0.70
N TYR A 143 -2.75 0.55 -1.51
CA TYR A 143 -1.94 1.36 -2.40
C TYR A 143 -1.72 2.75 -1.79
N ILE A 144 -0.48 3.12 -1.57
CA ILE A 144 -0.07 4.44 -1.10
C ILE A 144 0.35 5.25 -2.33
N ALA A 145 -0.51 6.16 -2.76
CA ALA A 145 -0.22 7.01 -3.91
C ALA A 145 0.75 8.13 -3.55
N ARG A 146 1.74 8.33 -4.40
CA ARG A 146 2.65 9.46 -4.38
C ARG A 146 2.62 10.15 -5.73
N PRO A 147 2.88 11.47 -5.79
CA PRO A 147 2.86 12.21 -7.04
C PRO A 147 3.81 11.60 -8.07
N GLN A 148 3.26 11.17 -9.19
CA GLN A 148 3.99 10.63 -10.33
C GLN A 148 3.20 10.88 -11.61
N THR A 149 3.89 10.91 -12.73
CA THR A 149 3.25 11.17 -14.03
C THR A 149 2.82 9.90 -14.75
N LYS A 150 3.50 8.78 -14.49
CA LYS A 150 3.28 7.52 -15.23
C LYS A 150 3.93 6.34 -14.49
N THR A 151 3.34 5.16 -14.58
CA THR A 151 3.96 3.93 -14.06
C THR A 151 4.66 3.20 -15.20
N ASN A 152 5.97 3.44 -15.35
CA ASN A 152 6.79 2.83 -16.39
C ASN A 152 7.73 1.75 -15.85
N LYS A 153 8.07 1.79 -14.55
CA LYS A 153 8.98 0.84 -13.94
C LYS A 153 8.49 0.42 -12.55
N ILE A 154 8.37 -0.87 -12.36
CA ILE A 154 7.87 -1.49 -11.14
C ILE A 154 8.96 -2.34 -10.51
N LEU A 155 9.22 -2.13 -9.23
CA LEU A 155 10.06 -2.97 -8.41
C LEU A 155 9.18 -3.79 -7.48
N VAL A 156 9.29 -5.12 -7.53
CA VAL A 156 8.67 -5.99 -6.54
C VAL A 156 9.73 -6.70 -5.71
N ALA A 157 9.56 -6.68 -4.40
CA ALA A 157 10.42 -7.40 -3.49
C ALA A 157 9.78 -8.73 -3.06
N THR A 158 10.58 -9.79 -3.07
CA THR A 158 10.20 -11.13 -2.60
C THR A 158 11.25 -11.65 -1.62
N ASP A 159 10.83 -12.47 -0.67
CA ASP A 159 11.70 -13.24 0.19
C ASP A 159 11.79 -14.72 -0.24
N LEU A 160 11.32 -15.02 -1.45
CA LEU A 160 11.24 -16.36 -2.05
C LEU A 160 10.24 -17.31 -1.36
N SER A 161 9.44 -16.83 -0.42
CA SER A 161 8.38 -17.62 0.22
C SER A 161 7.11 -17.63 -0.64
N ASP A 162 6.27 -18.65 -0.47
CA ASP A 162 4.95 -18.69 -1.12
C ASP A 162 4.05 -17.53 -0.68
N SER A 163 4.23 -17.00 0.52
CA SER A 163 3.49 -15.84 1.02
C SER A 163 3.82 -14.54 0.29
N SER A 164 4.98 -14.46 -0.39
CA SER A 164 5.37 -13.30 -1.20
C SER A 164 4.90 -13.37 -2.66
N LEU A 165 4.48 -14.55 -3.15
CA LEU A 165 4.03 -14.74 -4.53
C LEU A 165 2.84 -13.85 -4.93
N PRO A 166 1.81 -13.61 -4.07
CA PRO A 166 0.75 -12.68 -4.41
C PRO A 166 1.25 -11.28 -4.75
N ALA A 167 2.31 -10.80 -4.09
CA ALA A 167 2.92 -9.51 -4.40
C ALA A 167 3.59 -9.51 -5.78
N VAL A 168 4.30 -10.60 -6.13
CA VAL A 168 4.93 -10.74 -7.45
C VAL A 168 3.87 -10.81 -8.55
N SER A 169 2.79 -11.57 -8.33
CA SER A 169 1.66 -11.67 -9.27
C SER A 169 0.98 -10.32 -9.46
N ALA A 170 0.71 -9.59 -8.37
CA ALA A 170 0.11 -8.27 -8.43
C ALA A 170 0.98 -7.28 -9.22
N ALA A 171 2.30 -7.28 -8.97
CA ALA A 171 3.25 -6.45 -9.70
C ALA A 171 3.25 -6.76 -11.19
N ALA A 172 3.22 -8.04 -11.55
CA ALA A 172 3.20 -8.48 -12.95
C ALA A 172 1.91 -8.04 -13.67
N GLU A 173 0.75 -8.11 -13.01
CA GLU A 173 -0.51 -7.63 -13.59
C GLU A 173 -0.50 -6.12 -13.80
N VAL A 174 -0.02 -5.35 -12.82
CA VAL A 174 0.13 -3.89 -12.96
C VAL A 174 1.12 -3.55 -14.06
N ALA A 175 2.25 -4.28 -14.16
CA ALA A 175 3.25 -4.09 -15.21
C ALA A 175 2.65 -4.36 -16.60
N LYS A 176 1.91 -5.45 -16.75
CA LYS A 176 1.23 -5.80 -18.00
C LYS A 176 0.21 -4.73 -18.42
N LYS A 177 -0.60 -4.25 -17.46
CA LYS A 177 -1.63 -3.22 -17.72
C LYS A 177 -1.02 -1.89 -18.19
N ASN A 178 0.12 -1.50 -17.61
CA ASN A 178 0.79 -0.24 -17.91
C ASN A 178 1.89 -0.35 -18.98
N SER A 179 2.15 -1.55 -19.51
CA SER A 179 3.31 -1.83 -20.37
C SER A 179 4.64 -1.42 -19.70
N ALA A 180 4.73 -1.61 -18.38
CA ALA A 180 5.85 -1.18 -17.55
C ALA A 180 6.92 -2.27 -17.46
N GLU A 181 8.17 -1.85 -17.25
CA GLU A 181 9.27 -2.75 -16.90
C GLU A 181 9.07 -3.31 -15.48
N LEU A 182 9.27 -4.62 -15.32
CA LEU A 182 9.17 -5.31 -14.03
C LEU A 182 10.54 -5.80 -13.58
N VAL A 183 10.92 -5.42 -12.36
CA VAL A 183 12.14 -5.91 -11.69
C VAL A 183 11.71 -6.67 -10.44
N VAL A 184 12.13 -7.94 -10.32
CA VAL A 184 11.92 -8.78 -9.13
C VAL A 184 13.21 -8.80 -8.32
N LEU A 185 13.15 -8.31 -7.09
CA LEU A 185 14.30 -8.15 -6.20
C LEU A 185 14.22 -9.13 -5.02
N PHE A 186 15.32 -9.82 -4.78
CA PHE A 186 15.59 -10.47 -3.51
C PHE A 186 16.76 -9.75 -2.82
N ALA A 187 16.52 -9.28 -1.59
CA ALA A 187 17.57 -8.73 -0.74
C ALA A 187 18.19 -9.86 0.08
N LEU A 188 19.49 -10.12 -0.17
CA LEU A 188 20.24 -11.15 0.53
C LEU A 188 20.87 -10.53 1.79
N ASP A 189 20.21 -10.73 2.94
CA ASP A 189 20.78 -10.31 4.21
C ASP A 189 21.79 -11.36 4.69
N VAL A 190 23.06 -11.00 4.59
CA VAL A 190 24.21 -11.85 4.99
C VAL A 190 24.65 -11.56 6.43
N MET A 191 24.07 -10.56 7.07
CA MET A 191 24.39 -10.24 8.47
C MET A 191 23.60 -11.13 9.41
N PRO A 192 24.25 -11.63 10.49
CA PRO A 192 23.55 -12.41 11.49
C PRO A 192 22.43 -11.56 12.14
N SER A 193 21.18 -11.86 11.80
CA SER A 193 20.04 -11.26 12.47
C SER A 193 19.74 -12.06 13.76
N PRO A 194 19.37 -11.40 14.85
CA PRO A 194 18.84 -12.08 16.04
C PRO A 194 17.67 -13.01 15.74
N ALA A 195 16.93 -12.74 14.66
CA ALA A 195 15.84 -13.59 14.17
C ALA A 195 16.29 -14.96 13.62
N MET A 196 17.57 -15.13 13.29
CA MET A 196 18.14 -16.43 12.89
C MET A 196 18.51 -17.34 14.06
N GLY A 197 18.23 -16.94 15.29
CA GLY A 197 18.56 -17.74 16.48
C GLY A 197 20.06 -17.83 16.81
N LEU A 198 20.90 -17.13 16.05
CA LEU A 198 22.33 -16.98 16.33
C LEU A 198 22.53 -15.84 17.34
N THR A 199 22.00 -16.02 18.55
CA THR A 199 22.40 -15.20 19.69
C THR A 199 23.82 -15.61 20.05
N VAL A 200 24.77 -14.72 19.77
CA VAL A 200 26.15 -14.92 20.24
C VAL A 200 26.13 -14.71 21.74
N PRO A 201 26.34 -15.75 22.56
CA PRO A 201 26.43 -15.57 24.00
C PRO A 201 27.67 -14.71 24.30
N PHE A 202 27.53 -13.70 25.16
CA PHE A 202 28.63 -12.94 25.73
C PHE A 202 29.52 -12.18 24.71
N GLY A 203 29.02 -11.09 24.13
CA GLY A 203 29.88 -10.10 23.48
C GLY A 203 30.68 -10.58 22.25
N GLY A 204 30.26 -11.67 21.64
CA GLY A 204 30.91 -12.25 20.46
C GLY A 204 30.81 -11.36 19.24
N VAL A 205 31.87 -11.34 18.48
CA VAL A 205 31.91 -10.69 17.15
C VAL A 205 30.89 -11.38 16.24
N PRO A 206 30.07 -10.64 15.46
CA PRO A 206 29.18 -11.24 14.47
C PRO A 206 29.94 -12.15 13.53
N ILE A 207 29.55 -13.42 13.43
CA ILE A 207 30.17 -14.36 12.48
C ILE A 207 29.69 -13.99 11.10
N VAL A 208 30.51 -13.30 10.33
CA VAL A 208 30.26 -13.05 8.91
C VAL A 208 30.49 -14.37 8.17
N PRO A 209 29.51 -14.85 7.36
CA PRO A 209 29.69 -16.06 6.56
C PRO A 209 30.92 -15.94 5.64
N PRO A 210 31.65 -17.04 5.40
CA PRO A 210 32.77 -17.02 4.46
C PRO A 210 32.27 -16.67 3.04
N PRO A 211 33.11 -16.03 2.21
CA PRO A 211 32.73 -15.59 0.86
C PRO A 211 32.13 -16.70 -0.01
N GLU A 212 32.63 -17.93 0.12
CA GLU A 212 32.14 -19.10 -0.63
C GLU A 212 30.69 -19.43 -0.27
N LEU A 213 30.32 -19.29 1.01
CA LEU A 213 28.94 -19.53 1.47
C LEU A 213 28.02 -18.40 0.99
N ILE A 214 28.49 -17.16 1.01
CA ILE A 214 27.72 -16.01 0.47
C ILE A 214 27.45 -16.22 -1.02
N GLU A 215 28.43 -16.68 -1.77
CA GLU A 215 28.25 -16.96 -3.20
C GLU A 215 27.26 -18.11 -3.45
N GLN A 216 27.31 -19.18 -2.66
CA GLN A 216 26.33 -20.26 -2.72
C GLN A 216 24.91 -19.75 -2.41
N MET A 217 24.76 -18.89 -1.41
CA MET A 217 23.46 -18.26 -1.07
C MET A 217 22.98 -17.38 -2.23
N ARG A 218 23.87 -16.64 -2.88
CA ARG A 218 23.53 -15.80 -4.05
C ARG A 218 23.05 -16.64 -5.23
N VAL A 219 23.76 -17.73 -5.55
CA VAL A 219 23.38 -18.67 -6.61
C VAL A 219 22.02 -19.30 -6.31
N GLY A 220 21.80 -19.76 -5.07
CA GLY A 220 20.53 -20.31 -4.65
C GLY A 220 19.38 -19.29 -4.73
N ALA A 221 19.63 -18.05 -4.30
CA ALA A 221 18.65 -16.97 -4.39
C ALA A 221 18.29 -16.63 -5.84
N ARG A 222 19.29 -16.63 -6.74
CA ARG A 222 19.08 -16.41 -8.17
C ARG A 222 18.20 -17.50 -8.77
N ALA A 223 18.52 -18.77 -8.51
CA ALA A 223 17.72 -19.90 -8.95
C ALA A 223 16.28 -19.83 -8.42
N GLY A 224 16.10 -19.41 -7.16
CA GLY A 224 14.78 -19.19 -6.58
C GLY A 224 13.97 -18.10 -7.28
N LEU A 225 14.61 -16.97 -7.64
CA LEU A 225 13.96 -15.90 -8.41
C LEU A 225 13.55 -16.37 -9.81
N ASP A 226 14.46 -17.07 -10.51
CA ASP A 226 14.21 -17.57 -11.85
C ASP A 226 13.07 -18.61 -11.84
N ALA A 227 12.99 -19.46 -10.82
CA ALA A 227 11.88 -20.39 -10.62
C ALA A 227 10.53 -19.69 -10.38
N ILE A 228 10.52 -18.57 -9.63
CA ILE A 228 9.30 -17.76 -9.44
C ILE A 228 8.84 -17.13 -10.75
N VAL A 229 9.77 -16.53 -11.52
CA VAL A 229 9.46 -15.91 -12.82
C VAL A 229 8.92 -16.95 -13.80
N GLU A 230 9.53 -18.13 -13.87
CA GLU A 230 9.07 -19.25 -14.68
C GLU A 230 7.71 -19.79 -14.24
N ARG A 231 7.54 -20.05 -12.94
CA ARG A 231 6.27 -20.54 -12.35
C ARG A 231 5.10 -19.63 -12.64
N LEU A 232 5.32 -18.31 -12.61
CA LEU A 232 4.28 -17.32 -12.88
C LEU A 232 4.15 -16.97 -14.36
N GLY A 233 5.04 -17.44 -15.22
CA GLY A 233 5.05 -17.16 -16.66
C GLY A 233 5.18 -15.67 -16.97
N ILE A 234 5.93 -14.93 -16.16
CA ILE A 234 6.08 -13.47 -16.26
C ILE A 234 7.40 -13.08 -16.92
N LYS A 235 7.42 -11.93 -17.58
CA LYS A 235 8.64 -11.33 -18.10
C LYS A 235 9.14 -10.28 -17.11
N ALA A 236 10.29 -10.53 -16.48
CA ALA A 236 10.85 -9.63 -15.49
C ALA A 236 12.38 -9.73 -15.47
N GLU A 237 13.04 -8.64 -15.10
CA GLU A 237 14.44 -8.65 -14.70
C GLU A 237 14.53 -9.17 -13.25
N THR A 238 15.46 -10.08 -12.95
CA THR A 238 15.68 -10.60 -11.60
C THR A 238 16.96 -10.03 -11.01
N ARG A 239 16.93 -9.58 -9.75
CA ARG A 239 18.08 -9.04 -9.03
C ARG A 239 18.23 -9.66 -7.66
N VAL A 240 19.45 -10.09 -7.32
CA VAL A 240 19.87 -10.45 -5.96
C VAL A 240 20.86 -9.39 -5.50
N ILE A 241 20.55 -8.68 -4.43
CA ILE A 241 21.39 -7.60 -3.90
C ILE A 241 21.63 -7.85 -2.41
N GLU A 242 22.89 -7.80 -1.98
CA GLU A 242 23.25 -7.96 -0.58
C GLU A 242 22.90 -6.72 0.25
N GLY A 243 22.38 -6.95 1.46
CA GLY A 243 22.13 -5.92 2.46
C GLY A 243 20.80 -6.06 3.18
N ASP A 244 20.56 -5.13 4.13
CA ASP A 244 19.28 -5.01 4.85
C ASP A 244 18.13 -4.88 3.86
N ALA A 245 17.10 -5.69 4.04
CA ALA A 245 16.02 -5.81 3.07
C ALA A 245 15.34 -4.47 2.78
N ALA A 246 14.96 -3.71 3.80
CA ALA A 246 14.23 -2.46 3.60
C ALA A 246 15.12 -1.40 2.94
N ALA A 247 16.37 -1.23 3.42
CA ALA A 247 17.31 -0.27 2.85
C ALA A 247 17.65 -0.62 1.39
N THR A 248 17.83 -1.91 1.09
CA THR A 248 18.14 -2.40 -0.25
C THR A 248 16.98 -2.15 -1.21
N ILE A 249 15.73 -2.43 -0.81
CA ILE A 249 14.55 -2.18 -1.63
C ILE A 249 14.42 -0.68 -1.94
N ILE A 250 14.51 0.18 -0.91
CA ILE A 250 14.38 1.64 -1.08
C ILE A 250 15.45 2.18 -2.02
N ARG A 251 16.72 1.86 -1.76
CA ARG A 251 17.85 2.30 -2.60
C ARG A 251 17.75 1.78 -4.03
N THR A 252 17.31 0.53 -4.21
CA THR A 252 17.14 -0.04 -5.56
C THR A 252 16.01 0.67 -6.31
N ALA A 253 14.88 0.96 -5.63
CA ALA A 253 13.78 1.72 -6.22
C ALA A 253 14.24 3.11 -6.69
N GLU A 254 15.02 3.81 -5.88
CA GLU A 254 15.60 5.12 -6.22
C GLU A 254 16.57 5.04 -7.40
N THR A 255 17.50 4.09 -7.35
CA THR A 255 18.53 3.90 -8.42
C THR A 255 17.90 3.54 -9.75
N LEU A 256 16.82 2.75 -9.73
CA LEU A 256 16.08 2.37 -10.92
C LEU A 256 15.16 3.48 -11.44
N GLY A 257 14.85 4.49 -10.63
CA GLY A 257 13.75 5.41 -10.88
C GLY A 257 12.42 4.65 -10.95
N ALA A 258 12.20 3.70 -10.03
CA ALA A 258 10.94 2.96 -9.98
C ALA A 258 9.79 3.87 -9.56
N ASP A 259 8.67 3.77 -10.26
CA ASP A 259 7.46 4.54 -10.00
C ASP A 259 6.58 3.85 -8.97
N LEU A 260 6.65 2.52 -8.90
CA LEU A 260 5.91 1.68 -7.98
C LEU A 260 6.82 0.63 -7.34
N VAL A 261 6.74 0.53 -6.01
CA VAL A 261 7.30 -0.57 -5.24
C VAL A 261 6.16 -1.46 -4.77
N VAL A 262 6.25 -2.75 -5.05
CA VAL A 262 5.27 -3.75 -4.60
C VAL A 262 5.91 -4.66 -3.56
N ILE A 263 5.22 -4.90 -2.45
CA ILE A 263 5.72 -5.70 -1.35
C ILE A 263 4.58 -6.46 -0.65
N GLY A 264 4.86 -7.66 -0.17
CA GLY A 264 3.93 -8.42 0.67
C GLY A 264 3.88 -7.86 2.10
N THR A 265 2.78 -8.09 2.82
CA THR A 265 2.63 -7.69 4.23
C THR A 265 3.53 -8.49 5.18
N HIS A 266 3.86 -9.75 4.83
CA HIS A 266 4.63 -10.67 5.66
C HIS A 266 5.71 -11.33 4.82
N GLY A 267 6.82 -11.71 5.49
CA GLY A 267 7.89 -12.52 4.94
C GLY A 267 7.93 -13.90 5.61
N ARG A 268 9.09 -14.56 5.52
CA ARG A 268 9.35 -15.93 6.05
C ARG A 268 8.94 -16.18 7.49
N THR A 269 8.86 -15.15 8.32
CA THR A 269 8.53 -15.29 9.75
C THR A 269 7.05 -15.47 10.04
N GLY A 270 6.15 -15.26 9.07
CA GLY A 270 4.73 -15.64 9.07
C GLY A 270 3.89 -15.46 10.35
N ILE A 271 4.40 -14.73 11.33
CA ILE A 271 3.80 -14.60 12.65
C ILE A 271 2.66 -13.60 12.61
N ALA A 272 1.47 -14.12 12.87
CA ALA A 272 0.20 -13.41 13.09
C ALA A 272 -0.40 -12.66 11.89
N ARG A 273 -1.57 -13.07 11.48
CA ARG A 273 -2.45 -12.54 10.42
C ARG A 273 -2.84 -11.05 10.55
N VAL A 274 -2.32 -10.34 11.54
CA VAL A 274 -2.76 -8.98 11.93
C VAL A 274 -1.64 -7.93 11.89
N ALA A 275 -0.36 -8.31 11.87
CA ALA A 275 0.73 -7.35 11.96
C ALA A 275 1.42 -7.11 10.61
N LEU A 276 1.66 -5.84 10.27
CA LEU A 276 2.51 -5.45 9.14
C LEU A 276 3.96 -5.80 9.44
N GLY A 277 4.65 -6.48 8.52
CA GLY A 277 6.06 -6.81 8.66
C GLY A 277 6.96 -5.57 8.69
N SER A 278 8.06 -5.63 9.44
CA SER A 278 8.98 -4.51 9.62
C SER A 278 9.57 -3.97 8.31
N VAL A 279 9.82 -4.83 7.33
CA VAL A 279 10.31 -4.43 6.00
C VAL A 279 9.23 -3.66 5.25
N ALA A 280 7.99 -4.19 5.23
CA ALA A 280 6.86 -3.54 4.57
C ALA A 280 6.56 -2.16 5.19
N GLU A 281 6.61 -2.06 6.52
CA GLU A 281 6.42 -0.80 7.23
C GLU A 281 7.50 0.23 6.87
N LYS A 282 8.78 -0.17 6.90
CA LYS A 282 9.90 0.73 6.54
C LYS A 282 9.81 1.18 5.08
N VAL A 283 9.50 0.27 4.15
CA VAL A 283 9.36 0.59 2.72
C VAL A 283 8.16 1.53 2.50
N ALA A 284 6.98 1.22 3.07
CA ALA A 284 5.79 2.05 2.96
C ALA A 284 6.05 3.48 3.47
N ARG A 285 6.81 3.62 4.57
CA ARG A 285 7.14 4.92 5.18
C ARG A 285 8.17 5.70 4.37
N SER A 286 9.19 5.05 3.81
CA SER A 286 10.42 5.73 3.35
C SER A 286 10.66 5.68 1.84
N ALA A 287 9.94 4.86 1.07
CA ALA A 287 10.09 4.85 -0.39
C ALA A 287 9.65 6.19 -0.99
N HIS A 288 10.33 6.67 -2.03
CA HIS A 288 9.93 7.86 -2.79
C HIS A 288 8.86 7.54 -3.83
N ALA A 289 8.86 6.33 -4.36
CA ALA A 289 7.85 5.79 -5.27
C ALA A 289 6.52 5.50 -4.57
N SER A 290 5.44 5.37 -5.31
CA SER A 290 4.19 4.79 -4.80
C SER A 290 4.45 3.38 -4.26
N VAL A 291 3.66 2.93 -3.27
CA VAL A 291 3.85 1.60 -2.67
C VAL A 291 2.54 0.83 -2.68
N LEU A 292 2.55 -0.36 -3.24
CA LEU A 292 1.48 -1.32 -3.13
C LEU A 292 1.86 -2.41 -2.11
N VAL A 293 1.18 -2.38 -0.97
CA VAL A 293 1.32 -3.41 0.07
C VAL A 293 0.25 -4.47 -0.17
N VAL A 294 0.68 -5.65 -0.59
CA VAL A 294 -0.22 -6.75 -0.97
C VAL A 294 -0.47 -7.66 0.22
N ARG A 295 -1.74 -7.82 0.57
CA ARG A 295 -2.17 -8.86 1.51
C ARG A 295 -2.51 -10.14 0.75
N SER A 296 -1.94 -11.24 1.20
CA SER A 296 -2.40 -12.56 0.78
C SER A 296 -3.79 -12.79 1.37
N THR A 297 -4.81 -12.92 0.52
CA THR A 297 -6.10 -13.45 0.95
C THR A 297 -5.85 -14.88 1.45
N PRO A 298 -6.32 -15.27 2.65
CA PRO A 298 -6.26 -16.66 3.02
C PRO A 298 -6.97 -17.47 1.93
N ALA A 299 -6.30 -18.49 1.38
CA ALA A 299 -6.98 -19.45 0.54
C ALA A 299 -8.23 -19.90 1.31
N SER A 300 -9.41 -19.73 0.71
CA SER A 300 -10.66 -20.26 1.24
C SER A 300 -10.45 -21.74 1.48
N ALA A 301 -10.48 -22.12 2.75
CA ALA A 301 -10.38 -23.51 3.19
C ALA A 301 -11.60 -24.30 2.73
#